data_fae0a413dd63562bb54e5ab0415f27b3
#
_entry.id   fae0a413dd63562bb54e5ab0415f27b3
#
_cell.length_a   1.000
_cell.length_b   1.000
_cell.length_c   1.000
_cell.angle_alpha   90.00
_cell.angle_beta   90.00
_cell.angle_gamma   90.00
#
_symmetry.space_group_name_H-M   'P 1'
#
loop_
_entity.id
_entity.type
_entity.pdbx_description
1 polymer ?
#
loop_
_entity_poly.entity_id
_entity_poly.type
_entity_poly.pdbx_seq_one_letter_code
_entity_poly.pdbx_strand_id
1 'polypeptide(L)'
;MLSLFKINKKHLRIIILFVISICLFNKTLSFANNNSSFIKEAENHVEMMMIDIKFLLEVSKNNPEKGRTLLSELLIKYFDSELIAKFSSMPAWRKASDKEQEQFVKLFEKYLIDLAANRFNEFKNVDYIISKTEQRGKKMFLVDGLIKAPGSKRNNTPVGWRLTLNKDQKLKIIDIEIAKISMIVAQNDEFTAIIRQNKGKFSSLIDVLKKELEQN
;
A
#
# COMPACT_ATOMS: atom_id res chain seq x y z
N MET A 1 -20.99 15.31 -67.48
CA MET A 1 -22.34 15.16 -66.94
C MET A 1 -22.18 14.67 -65.48
N LEU A 2 -21.92 15.61 -64.57
CA LEU A 2 -21.68 15.35 -63.16
C LEU A 2 -22.96 15.72 -62.38
N SER A 3 -23.74 14.74 -61.95
CA SER A 3 -24.91 14.92 -61.12
C SER A 3 -24.45 15.02 -59.66
N LEU A 4 -24.51 16.22 -59.13
CA LEU A 4 -24.24 16.54 -57.71
C LEU A 4 -25.31 15.89 -56.80
N PHE A 5 -24.85 14.97 -55.97
CA PHE A 5 -25.66 14.44 -54.85
C PHE A 5 -25.96 15.56 -53.86
N LYS A 6 -27.16 16.12 -53.90
CA LYS A 6 -27.68 17.02 -52.86
C LYS A 6 -27.94 16.24 -51.59
N ILE A 7 -26.98 16.21 -50.65
CA ILE A 7 -27.16 15.63 -49.32
C ILE A 7 -28.18 16.52 -48.59
N ASN A 8 -29.31 15.94 -48.24
CA ASN A 8 -30.37 16.62 -47.51
C ASN A 8 -29.86 17.00 -46.10
N LYS A 9 -30.00 18.28 -45.72
CA LYS A 9 -29.52 18.82 -44.42
C LYS A 9 -30.05 18.03 -43.19
N LYS A 10 -31.19 17.33 -43.28
CA LYS A 10 -31.68 16.43 -42.24
C LYS A 10 -30.80 15.19 -42.07
N HIS A 11 -30.32 14.57 -43.14
CA HIS A 11 -29.45 13.40 -43.09
C HIS A 11 -28.06 13.74 -42.58
N LEU A 12 -27.54 14.93 -42.91
CA LEU A 12 -26.26 15.39 -42.38
C LEU A 12 -26.28 15.60 -40.87
N ARG A 13 -27.36 16.11 -40.30
CA ARG A 13 -27.56 16.25 -38.84
C ARG A 13 -27.61 14.91 -38.13
N ILE A 14 -28.25 13.90 -38.72
CA ILE A 14 -28.33 12.53 -38.15
C ILE A 14 -26.97 11.86 -38.18
N ILE A 15 -26.18 12.01 -39.25
CA ILE A 15 -24.84 11.47 -39.36
C ILE A 15 -23.88 12.11 -38.32
N ILE A 16 -23.96 13.45 -38.12
CA ILE A 16 -23.16 14.16 -37.12
C ILE A 16 -23.50 13.70 -35.69
N LEU A 17 -24.80 13.51 -35.37
CA LEU A 17 -25.22 13.02 -34.07
C LEU A 17 -24.79 11.56 -33.81
N PHE A 18 -24.73 10.71 -34.85
CA PHE A 18 -24.30 9.34 -34.76
C PHE A 18 -22.77 9.24 -34.55
N VAL A 19 -21.98 10.08 -35.21
CA VAL A 19 -20.52 10.16 -35.05
C VAL A 19 -20.15 10.69 -33.66
N ILE A 20 -20.88 11.69 -33.13
CA ILE A 20 -20.66 12.22 -31.78
C ILE A 20 -21.00 11.15 -30.73
N SER A 21 -22.05 10.34 -30.92
CA SER A 21 -22.41 9.23 -30.04
C SER A 21 -21.33 8.14 -29.99
N ILE A 22 -20.71 7.80 -31.13
CA ILE A 22 -19.62 6.80 -31.19
C ILE A 22 -18.35 7.33 -30.50
N CYS A 23 -18.03 8.63 -30.62
CA CYS A 23 -16.88 9.24 -29.95
C CYS A 23 -17.04 9.30 -28.41
N LEU A 24 -18.27 9.46 -27.91
CA LEU A 24 -18.54 9.44 -26.46
C LEU A 24 -18.49 8.02 -25.88
N PHE A 25 -18.88 7.01 -26.64
CA PHE A 25 -18.85 5.61 -26.20
C PHE A 25 -17.42 5.04 -26.10
N ASN A 26 -16.49 5.49 -26.97
CA ASN A 26 -15.11 5.02 -26.92
C ASN A 26 -14.30 5.56 -25.72
N LYS A 27 -14.69 6.71 -25.14
CA LYS A 27 -14.03 7.22 -23.92
C LYS A 27 -14.37 6.45 -22.65
N THR A 28 -15.54 5.84 -22.57
CA THR A 28 -15.98 5.04 -21.40
C THR A 28 -15.28 3.67 -21.38
N LEU A 29 -14.98 3.06 -22.53
CA LEU A 29 -14.28 1.79 -22.63
C LEU A 29 -12.80 1.89 -22.20
N SER A 30 -12.15 3.04 -22.45
CA SER A 30 -10.75 3.24 -22.06
C SER A 30 -10.58 3.40 -20.53
N PHE A 31 -11.54 3.98 -19.82
CA PHE A 31 -11.50 4.09 -18.36
C PHE A 31 -11.77 2.76 -17.65
N ALA A 32 -12.67 1.94 -18.17
CA ALA A 32 -12.97 0.62 -17.60
C ALA A 32 -11.78 -0.36 -17.76
N ASN A 33 -11.06 -0.30 -18.86
CA ASN A 33 -9.93 -1.18 -19.14
C ASN A 33 -8.71 -0.85 -18.27
N ASN A 34 -8.45 0.43 -17.98
CA ASN A 34 -7.36 0.84 -17.08
C ASN A 34 -7.62 0.43 -15.62
N ASN A 35 -8.86 0.48 -15.14
CA ASN A 35 -9.20 0.09 -13.79
C ASN A 35 -9.00 -1.41 -13.54
N SER A 36 -9.38 -2.28 -14.48
CA SER A 36 -9.18 -3.72 -14.36
C SER A 36 -7.69 -4.10 -14.37
N SER A 37 -6.86 -3.36 -15.10
CA SER A 37 -5.41 -3.56 -15.13
C SER A 37 -4.76 -3.28 -13.77
N PHE A 38 -5.08 -2.14 -13.14
CA PHE A 38 -4.53 -1.78 -11.83
C PHE A 38 -5.02 -2.69 -10.69
N ILE A 39 -6.25 -3.21 -10.75
CA ILE A 39 -6.74 -4.20 -9.79
C ILE A 39 -5.88 -5.46 -9.87
N LYS A 40 -5.64 -5.98 -11.07
CA LYS A 40 -4.79 -7.16 -11.26
C LYS A 40 -3.34 -6.90 -10.89
N GLU A 41 -2.83 -5.71 -11.16
CA GLU A 41 -1.50 -5.28 -10.75
C GLU A 41 -1.37 -5.21 -9.22
N ALA A 42 -2.41 -4.76 -8.49
CA ALA A 42 -2.42 -4.76 -7.04
C ALA A 42 -2.42 -6.18 -6.45
N GLU A 43 -3.17 -7.12 -7.04
CA GLU A 43 -3.12 -8.54 -6.68
C GLU A 43 -1.71 -9.10 -6.87
N ASN A 44 -1.15 -8.94 -8.07
CA ASN A 44 0.18 -9.42 -8.41
C ASN A 44 1.26 -8.82 -7.48
N HIS A 45 1.12 -7.54 -7.10
CA HIS A 45 2.04 -6.87 -6.16
C HIS A 45 2.08 -7.58 -4.80
N VAL A 46 0.91 -7.95 -4.26
CA VAL A 46 0.80 -8.68 -2.99
C VAL A 46 1.26 -10.13 -3.16
N GLU A 47 0.89 -10.81 -4.24
CA GLU A 47 1.35 -12.19 -4.52
C GLU A 47 2.88 -12.28 -4.58
N MET A 48 3.52 -11.37 -5.33
CA MET A 48 4.98 -11.32 -5.44
C MET A 48 5.65 -10.99 -4.11
N MET A 49 5.07 -10.09 -3.32
CA MET A 49 5.55 -9.80 -1.98
C MET A 49 5.49 -11.05 -1.10
N MET A 50 4.42 -11.85 -1.16
CA MET A 50 4.31 -13.08 -0.38
C MET A 50 5.36 -14.12 -0.79
N ILE A 51 5.70 -14.21 -2.07
CA ILE A 51 6.77 -15.06 -2.58
C ILE A 51 8.12 -14.60 -2.02
N ASP A 52 8.41 -13.30 -2.08
CA ASP A 52 9.65 -12.73 -1.56
C ASP A 52 9.77 -12.89 -0.03
N ILE A 53 8.66 -12.78 0.70
CA ILE A 53 8.61 -13.06 2.15
C ILE A 53 8.96 -14.53 2.42
N LYS A 54 8.39 -15.48 1.70
CA LYS A 54 8.71 -16.91 1.87
C LYS A 54 10.20 -17.19 1.63
N PHE A 55 10.77 -16.59 0.58
CA PHE A 55 12.20 -16.70 0.28
C PHE A 55 13.07 -16.10 1.41
N LEU A 56 12.71 -14.90 1.87
CA LEU A 56 13.39 -14.22 2.98
C LEU A 56 13.36 -15.06 4.26
N LEU A 57 12.21 -15.63 4.62
CA LEU A 57 12.08 -16.49 5.80
C LEU A 57 12.98 -17.74 5.70
N GLU A 58 13.11 -18.32 4.53
CA GLU A 58 13.99 -19.48 4.31
C GLU A 58 15.47 -19.10 4.46
N VAL A 59 15.89 -17.99 3.88
CA VAL A 59 17.28 -17.49 4.00
C VAL A 59 17.60 -17.13 5.46
N SER A 60 16.67 -16.49 6.17
CA SER A 60 16.86 -16.03 7.56
C SER A 60 17.10 -17.16 8.53
N LYS A 61 16.63 -18.39 8.26
CA LYS A 61 16.88 -19.57 9.11
C LYS A 61 18.38 -19.86 9.27
N ASN A 62 19.13 -19.69 8.19
CA ASN A 62 20.56 -20.04 8.13
C ASN A 62 21.48 -18.82 8.22
N ASN A 63 20.96 -17.63 7.90
CA ASN A 63 21.72 -16.38 7.91
C ASN A 63 20.82 -15.21 8.31
N PRO A 64 20.71 -14.90 9.62
CA PRO A 64 19.88 -13.81 10.13
C PRO A 64 20.26 -12.43 9.56
N GLU A 65 21.55 -12.14 9.39
CA GLU A 65 22.02 -10.87 8.84
C GLU A 65 21.58 -10.66 7.40
N LYS A 66 21.72 -11.71 6.57
CA LYS A 66 21.20 -11.67 5.20
C LYS A 66 19.67 -11.54 5.20
N GLY A 67 18.98 -12.14 6.16
CA GLY A 67 17.55 -11.98 6.37
C GLY A 67 17.16 -10.51 6.62
N ARG A 68 17.88 -9.81 7.48
CA ARG A 68 17.67 -8.36 7.74
C ARG A 68 17.88 -7.52 6.49
N THR A 69 18.93 -7.81 5.71
CA THR A 69 19.18 -7.12 4.43
C THR A 69 18.03 -7.31 3.45
N LEU A 70 17.61 -8.56 3.24
CA LEU A 70 16.48 -8.87 2.36
C LEU A 70 15.17 -8.24 2.83
N LEU A 71 14.95 -8.14 4.14
CA LEU A 71 13.79 -7.45 4.70
C LEU A 71 13.80 -5.96 4.39
N SER A 72 14.96 -5.31 4.51
CA SER A 72 15.10 -3.91 4.14
C SER A 72 14.79 -3.68 2.66
N GLU A 73 15.34 -4.53 1.78
CA GLU A 73 15.05 -4.50 0.33
C GLU A 73 13.56 -4.72 0.04
N LEU A 74 12.92 -5.64 0.75
CA LEU A 74 11.49 -5.92 0.63
C LEU A 74 10.64 -4.70 1.04
N LEU A 75 10.97 -4.06 2.16
CA LEU A 75 10.27 -2.85 2.61
C LEU A 75 10.40 -1.73 1.57
N ILE A 76 11.59 -1.47 1.06
CA ILE A 76 11.81 -0.46 0.00
C ILE A 76 11.05 -0.82 -1.28
N LYS A 77 11.01 -2.11 -1.65
CA LYS A 77 10.36 -2.58 -2.89
C LYS A 77 8.84 -2.45 -2.83
N TYR A 78 8.22 -2.85 -1.73
CA TYR A 78 6.76 -3.01 -1.65
C TYR A 78 6.04 -1.90 -0.90
N PHE A 79 6.69 -1.21 0.03
CA PHE A 79 6.04 -0.24 0.92
C PHE A 79 6.43 1.20 0.60
N ASP A 80 5.59 2.14 1.00
CA ASP A 80 5.89 3.58 1.02
C ASP A 80 6.10 4.01 2.48
N SER A 81 7.33 3.83 2.98
CA SER A 81 7.69 4.12 4.38
C SER A 81 7.44 5.58 4.74
N GLU A 82 7.64 6.52 3.80
CA GLU A 82 7.40 7.95 4.02
C GLU A 82 5.90 8.22 4.27
N LEU A 83 5.02 7.68 3.44
CA LEU A 83 3.57 7.83 3.63
C LEU A 83 3.10 7.12 4.91
N ILE A 84 3.63 5.94 5.23
CA ILE A 84 3.31 5.22 6.47
C ILE A 84 3.72 6.06 7.68
N ALA A 85 4.96 6.55 7.74
CA ALA A 85 5.47 7.41 8.80
C ALA A 85 4.60 8.67 8.97
N LYS A 86 4.29 9.33 7.85
CA LYS A 86 3.45 10.52 7.83
C LYS A 86 2.06 10.24 8.39
N PHE A 87 1.36 9.20 7.93
CA PHE A 87 0.01 8.91 8.39
C PHE A 87 -0.03 8.41 9.84
N SER A 88 0.98 7.63 10.27
CA SER A 88 1.10 7.15 11.64
C SER A 88 1.37 8.27 12.65
N SER A 89 1.85 9.45 12.22
CA SER A 89 2.18 10.57 13.10
C SER A 89 1.31 11.82 12.93
N MET A 90 0.20 11.72 12.17
CA MET A 90 -0.78 12.81 12.03
C MET A 90 -1.57 13.01 13.35
N PRO A 91 -2.01 14.24 13.69
CA PRO A 91 -1.78 15.51 12.97
C PRO A 91 -0.44 16.18 13.29
N ALA A 92 0.37 15.63 14.20
CA ALA A 92 1.61 16.26 14.65
C ALA A 92 2.66 16.41 13.54
N TRP A 93 2.69 15.48 12.57
CA TRP A 93 3.51 15.58 11.36
C TRP A 93 3.44 16.95 10.68
N ARG A 94 2.24 17.55 10.59
CA ARG A 94 2.03 18.86 9.93
C ARG A 94 2.72 20.02 10.63
N LYS A 95 3.09 19.86 11.90
CA LYS A 95 3.73 20.88 12.74
C LYS A 95 5.23 20.64 12.90
N ALA A 96 5.70 19.47 12.51
CA ALA A 96 7.11 19.12 12.54
C ALA A 96 7.87 19.86 11.44
N SER A 97 9.11 20.24 11.72
CA SER A 97 10.02 20.79 10.73
C SER A 97 10.44 19.70 9.71
N ASP A 98 10.87 20.11 8.52
CA ASP A 98 11.34 19.19 7.47
C ASP A 98 12.47 18.28 7.99
N LYS A 99 13.37 18.83 8.81
CA LYS A 99 14.46 18.07 9.45
C LYS A 99 13.95 17.00 10.41
N GLU A 100 12.94 17.32 11.22
CA GLU A 100 12.30 16.34 12.12
C GLU A 100 11.56 15.25 11.33
N GLN A 101 10.85 15.62 10.27
CA GLN A 101 10.15 14.68 9.39
C GLN A 101 11.15 13.71 8.74
N GLU A 102 12.22 14.22 8.15
CA GLU A 102 13.27 13.40 7.52
C GLU A 102 13.93 12.44 8.53
N GLN A 103 14.29 12.95 9.72
CA GLN A 103 14.89 12.15 10.76
C GLN A 103 13.93 11.07 11.27
N PHE A 104 12.66 11.42 11.46
CA PHE A 104 11.63 10.48 11.89
C PHE A 104 11.42 9.36 10.88
N VAL A 105 11.31 9.65 9.57
CA VAL A 105 11.17 8.63 8.51
C VAL A 105 12.32 7.63 8.58
N LYS A 106 13.57 8.09 8.63
CA LYS A 106 14.76 7.22 8.69
C LYS A 106 14.79 6.30 9.92
N LEU A 107 14.38 6.81 11.08
CA LEU A 107 14.30 6.02 12.31
C LEU A 107 13.12 5.04 12.27
N PHE A 108 11.98 5.48 11.75
CA PHE A 108 10.80 4.66 11.63
C PHE A 108 10.99 3.49 10.67
N GLU A 109 11.71 3.67 9.56
CA GLU A 109 12.10 2.57 8.66
C GLU A 109 12.93 1.51 9.39
N LYS A 110 13.95 1.93 10.14
CA LYS A 110 14.76 1.02 10.96
C LYS A 110 13.92 0.28 11.99
N TYR A 111 13.05 1.00 12.68
CA TYR A 111 12.13 0.43 13.66
C TYR A 111 11.21 -0.63 13.01
N LEU A 112 10.65 -0.37 11.83
CA LEU A 112 9.83 -1.36 11.11
C LEU A 112 10.62 -2.60 10.73
N ILE A 113 11.89 -2.45 10.29
CA ILE A 113 12.79 -3.58 9.98
C ILE A 113 13.02 -4.42 11.23
N ASP A 114 13.37 -3.81 12.37
CA ASP A 114 13.63 -4.52 13.61
C ASP A 114 12.37 -5.20 14.15
N LEU A 115 11.23 -4.51 14.12
CA LEU A 115 9.94 -5.07 14.54
C LEU A 115 9.57 -6.31 13.70
N ALA A 116 9.74 -6.25 12.38
CA ALA A 116 9.45 -7.37 11.50
C ALA A 116 10.47 -8.50 11.65
N ALA A 117 11.77 -8.20 11.79
CA ALA A 117 12.82 -9.19 11.98
C ALA A 117 12.61 -10.00 13.27
N ASN A 118 12.24 -9.34 14.36
CA ASN A 118 11.99 -9.98 15.64
C ASN A 118 10.75 -10.90 15.63
N ARG A 119 9.84 -10.71 14.65
CA ARG A 119 8.62 -11.51 14.48
C ARG A 119 8.68 -12.55 13.37
N PHE A 120 9.83 -12.75 12.71
CA PHE A 120 9.96 -13.72 11.61
C PHE A 120 9.45 -15.12 11.94
N ASN A 121 9.67 -15.56 13.18
CA ASN A 121 9.24 -16.89 13.63
C ASN A 121 7.72 -17.07 13.64
N GLU A 122 6.96 -15.98 13.78
CA GLU A 122 5.49 -16.01 13.80
C GLU A 122 4.92 -16.25 12.40
N PHE A 123 5.68 -15.91 11.35
CA PHE A 123 5.25 -16.02 9.95
C PHE A 123 5.75 -17.28 9.25
N LYS A 124 6.44 -18.20 9.98
CA LYS A 124 6.86 -19.47 9.41
C LYS A 124 5.65 -20.34 9.07
N ASN A 125 5.66 -20.90 7.86
CA ASN A 125 4.63 -21.82 7.38
C ASN A 125 3.22 -21.20 7.28
N VAL A 126 3.14 -19.91 6.99
CA VAL A 126 1.86 -19.21 6.81
C VAL A 126 1.56 -19.09 5.33
N ASP A 127 0.35 -19.46 4.93
CA ASP A 127 -0.15 -19.19 3.58
C ASP A 127 -1.12 -18.00 3.61
N TYR A 128 -0.98 -17.13 2.62
CA TYR A 128 -1.91 -16.03 2.37
C TYR A 128 -2.71 -16.33 1.10
N ILE A 129 -4.03 -16.24 1.21
CA ILE A 129 -4.94 -16.47 0.10
C ILE A 129 -5.74 -15.20 -0.13
N ILE A 130 -5.58 -14.59 -1.30
CA ILE A 130 -6.37 -13.41 -1.71
C ILE A 130 -7.82 -13.86 -1.88
N SER A 131 -8.75 -13.11 -1.31
CA SER A 131 -10.20 -13.35 -1.39
C SER A 131 -10.92 -12.31 -2.23
N LYS A 132 -10.44 -11.06 -2.22
CA LYS A 132 -11.06 -9.95 -2.93
C LYS A 132 -10.04 -8.84 -3.17
N THR A 133 -10.12 -8.20 -4.34
CA THR A 133 -9.42 -6.96 -4.63
C THR A 133 -10.39 -5.92 -5.13
N GLU A 134 -10.32 -4.70 -4.58
CA GLU A 134 -11.17 -3.59 -4.98
C GLU A 134 -10.38 -2.28 -5.07
N GLN A 135 -10.78 -1.45 -6.01
CA GLN A 135 -10.29 -0.07 -6.10
C GLN A 135 -11.20 0.85 -5.29
N ARG A 136 -10.59 1.72 -4.48
CA ARG A 136 -11.28 2.77 -3.73
C ARG A 136 -10.79 4.16 -4.16
N GLY A 137 -11.67 4.89 -4.86
CA GLY A 137 -11.30 6.17 -5.46
C GLY A 137 -10.35 5.99 -6.65
N LYS A 138 -9.50 7.00 -6.91
CA LYS A 138 -8.67 7.04 -8.13
C LYS A 138 -7.33 6.30 -8.00
N LYS A 139 -6.78 6.20 -6.80
CA LYS A 139 -5.39 5.76 -6.59
C LYS A 139 -5.23 4.70 -5.50
N MET A 140 -6.30 4.34 -4.79
CA MET A 140 -6.23 3.40 -3.67
C MET A 140 -6.79 2.05 -4.09
N PHE A 141 -6.11 0.98 -3.65
CA PHE A 141 -6.50 -0.41 -3.87
C PHE A 141 -6.48 -1.14 -2.53
N LEU A 142 -7.44 -2.02 -2.32
CA LEU A 142 -7.53 -2.89 -1.16
C LEU A 142 -7.47 -4.33 -1.64
N VAL A 143 -6.48 -5.08 -1.18
CA VAL A 143 -6.31 -6.51 -1.45
C VAL A 143 -6.58 -7.27 -0.16
N ASP A 144 -7.75 -7.84 -0.04
CA ASP A 144 -8.19 -8.62 1.12
C ASP A 144 -7.85 -10.09 0.95
N GLY A 145 -7.48 -10.74 2.04
CA GLY A 145 -7.18 -12.15 2.06
C GLY A 145 -7.23 -12.74 3.46
N LEU A 146 -6.83 -13.99 3.54
CA LEU A 146 -6.81 -14.77 4.77
C LEU A 146 -5.43 -15.38 4.99
N ILE A 147 -4.89 -15.19 6.18
CA ILE A 147 -3.73 -15.94 6.65
C ILE A 147 -4.19 -17.28 7.19
N LYS A 148 -3.59 -18.37 6.67
CA LYS A 148 -3.81 -19.74 7.13
C LYS A 148 -2.53 -20.26 7.79
N ALA A 149 -2.59 -20.62 9.06
CA ALA A 149 -1.50 -21.30 9.75
C ALA A 149 -1.72 -22.83 9.69
N PRO A 150 -0.73 -23.62 9.23
CA PRO A 150 -0.84 -25.08 9.16
C PRO A 150 -1.14 -25.68 10.55
N GLY A 151 -2.08 -26.62 10.59
CA GLY A 151 -2.44 -27.34 11.84
C GLY A 151 -3.22 -26.51 12.84
N SER A 152 -3.51 -25.25 12.59
CA SER A 152 -4.32 -24.43 13.46
C SER A 152 -5.80 -24.75 13.26
N LYS A 153 -6.47 -25.20 14.33
CA LYS A 153 -7.93 -25.24 14.41
C LYS A 153 -8.55 -23.84 14.58
N ARG A 154 -7.68 -22.80 14.72
CA ARG A 154 -8.12 -21.41 14.83
C ARG A 154 -8.60 -20.89 13.49
N ASN A 155 -9.60 -20.02 13.54
CA ASN A 155 -10.14 -19.34 12.37
C ASN A 155 -9.02 -18.62 11.60
N ASN A 156 -9.11 -18.67 10.28
CA ASN A 156 -8.22 -17.89 9.41
C ASN A 156 -8.26 -16.42 9.82
N THR A 157 -7.09 -15.77 9.89
CA THR A 157 -7.00 -14.35 10.23
C THR A 157 -7.19 -13.51 8.98
N PRO A 158 -8.21 -12.65 8.92
CA PRO A 158 -8.35 -11.70 7.82
C PRO A 158 -7.19 -10.70 7.82
N VAL A 159 -6.57 -10.52 6.64
CA VAL A 159 -5.53 -9.50 6.42
C VAL A 159 -5.83 -8.76 5.14
N GLY A 160 -5.87 -7.44 5.23
CA GLY A 160 -6.04 -6.53 4.09
C GLY A 160 -4.77 -5.71 3.86
N TRP A 161 -4.39 -5.55 2.60
CA TRP A 161 -3.28 -4.69 2.17
C TRP A 161 -3.87 -3.47 1.48
N ARG A 162 -3.56 -2.29 2.01
CA ARG A 162 -3.97 -1.04 1.38
C ARG A 162 -2.82 -0.48 0.57
N LEU A 163 -3.01 -0.37 -0.74
CA LEU A 163 -2.02 0.12 -1.69
C LEU A 163 -2.44 1.47 -2.27
N THR A 164 -1.45 2.26 -2.68
CA THR A 164 -1.66 3.48 -3.44
C THR A 164 -0.63 3.61 -4.57
N LEU A 165 -0.95 4.41 -5.59
CA LEU A 165 0.01 4.82 -6.58
C LEU A 165 0.87 5.96 -6.03
N ASN A 166 2.18 5.76 -5.97
CA ASN A 166 3.13 6.79 -5.59
C ASN A 166 3.30 7.88 -6.68
N LYS A 167 4.24 8.80 -6.50
CA LYS A 167 4.52 9.88 -7.46
C LYS A 167 4.94 9.35 -8.84
N ASP A 168 5.61 8.19 -8.88
CA ASP A 168 6.08 7.53 -10.10
C ASP A 168 5.06 6.58 -10.71
N GLN A 169 3.80 6.63 -10.28
CA GLN A 169 2.70 5.75 -10.67
C GLN A 169 2.98 4.26 -10.38
N LYS A 170 3.82 3.97 -9.39
CA LYS A 170 4.08 2.60 -8.91
C LYS A 170 3.20 2.30 -7.71
N LEU A 171 2.66 1.10 -7.66
CA LEU A 171 1.93 0.60 -6.49
C LEU A 171 2.86 0.45 -5.30
N LYS A 172 2.40 0.93 -4.14
CA LYS A 172 3.07 0.80 -2.85
C LYS A 172 2.05 0.54 -1.76
N ILE A 173 2.39 -0.36 -0.85
CA ILE A 173 1.60 -0.63 0.35
C ILE A 173 1.80 0.52 1.33
N ILE A 174 0.69 1.03 1.85
CA ILE A 174 0.69 2.13 2.83
C ILE A 174 0.05 1.74 4.15
N ASP A 175 -0.66 0.59 4.23
CA ASP A 175 -1.24 0.10 5.47
C ASP A 175 -1.51 -1.40 5.39
N ILE A 176 -1.54 -2.04 6.56
CA ILE A 176 -1.93 -3.43 6.74
C ILE A 176 -3.10 -3.45 7.72
N GLU A 177 -4.20 -4.09 7.35
CA GLU A 177 -5.31 -4.39 8.25
C GLU A 177 -5.21 -5.83 8.74
N ILE A 178 -5.08 -6.06 10.03
CA ILE A 178 -5.07 -7.39 10.66
C ILE A 178 -6.33 -7.53 11.50
N ALA A 179 -7.14 -8.54 11.21
CA ALA A 179 -8.44 -8.71 11.87
C ALA A 179 -9.32 -7.44 11.82
N LYS A 180 -9.25 -6.71 10.71
CA LYS A 180 -9.94 -5.43 10.43
C LYS A 180 -9.44 -4.24 11.27
N ILE A 181 -8.29 -4.35 11.92
CA ILE A 181 -7.62 -3.25 12.60
C ILE A 181 -6.50 -2.72 11.71
N SER A 182 -6.57 -1.45 11.32
CA SER A 182 -5.51 -0.76 10.58
C SER A 182 -4.29 -0.56 11.46
N MET A 183 -3.11 -0.97 10.99
CA MET A 183 -1.86 -0.79 11.72
C MET A 183 -1.44 0.69 11.78
N ILE A 184 -1.73 1.47 10.73
CA ILE A 184 -1.51 2.93 10.77
C ILE A 184 -2.35 3.59 11.86
N VAL A 185 -3.61 3.20 12.01
CA VAL A 185 -4.49 3.79 13.03
C VAL A 185 -3.98 3.42 14.43
N ALA A 186 -3.65 2.15 14.67
CA ALA A 186 -3.11 1.70 15.94
C ALA A 186 -1.79 2.44 16.29
N GLN A 187 -0.88 2.58 15.33
CA GLN A 187 0.38 3.29 15.51
C GLN A 187 0.17 4.80 15.73
N ASN A 188 -0.82 5.38 15.06
CA ASN A 188 -1.16 6.79 15.24
C ASN A 188 -1.68 7.08 16.66
N ASP A 189 -2.49 6.19 17.21
CA ASP A 189 -3.00 6.31 18.59
C ASP A 189 -1.83 6.27 19.60
N GLU A 190 -0.88 5.36 19.41
CA GLU A 190 0.32 5.23 20.23
C GLU A 190 1.20 6.50 20.14
N PHE A 191 1.52 6.95 18.94
CA PHE A 191 2.33 8.14 18.71
C PHE A 191 1.65 9.40 19.23
N THR A 192 0.33 9.50 19.10
CA THR A 192 -0.44 10.61 19.66
C THR A 192 -0.36 10.63 21.18
N ALA A 193 -0.40 9.47 21.84
CA ALA A 193 -0.24 9.37 23.29
C ALA A 193 1.16 9.83 23.74
N ILE A 194 2.23 9.39 23.04
CA ILE A 194 3.62 9.80 23.31
C ILE A 194 3.77 11.32 23.19
N ILE A 195 3.29 11.91 22.08
CA ILE A 195 3.37 13.35 21.84
C ILE A 195 2.62 14.13 22.93
N ARG A 196 1.43 13.68 23.31
CA ARG A 196 0.61 14.31 24.35
C ARG A 196 1.32 14.30 25.72
N GLN A 197 1.91 13.19 26.10
CA GLN A 197 2.68 13.05 27.34
C GLN A 197 3.93 13.95 27.34
N ASN A 198 4.46 14.29 26.16
CA ASN A 198 5.64 15.12 25.98
C ASN A 198 5.32 16.56 25.53
N LYS A 199 4.23 17.16 26.06
CA LYS A 199 3.84 18.57 25.84
C LYS A 199 3.62 18.92 24.36
N GLY A 200 3.19 17.96 23.53
CA GLY A 200 2.89 18.18 22.12
C GLY A 200 4.12 18.25 21.20
N LYS A 201 5.30 17.87 21.66
CA LYS A 201 6.55 17.93 20.89
C LYS A 201 6.69 16.74 19.96
N PHE A 202 6.84 16.97 18.66
CA PHE A 202 7.09 15.92 17.67
C PHE A 202 8.43 15.22 17.89
N SER A 203 9.46 15.96 18.32
CA SER A 203 10.79 15.40 18.64
C SER A 203 10.76 14.24 19.64
N SER A 204 9.72 14.16 20.49
CA SER A 204 9.57 13.03 21.41
C SER A 204 9.41 11.67 20.71
N LEU A 205 8.83 11.63 19.51
CA LEU A 205 8.79 10.40 18.71
C LEU A 205 10.18 9.98 18.24
N ILE A 206 10.99 10.96 17.85
CA ILE A 206 12.38 10.74 17.44
C ILE A 206 13.17 10.14 18.59
N ASP A 207 13.02 10.69 19.80
CA ASP A 207 13.72 10.23 20.99
C ASP A 207 13.26 8.82 21.40
N VAL A 208 11.97 8.51 21.32
CA VAL A 208 11.44 7.17 21.59
C VAL A 208 11.99 6.16 20.59
N LEU A 209 11.94 6.43 19.27
CA LEU A 209 12.43 5.50 18.26
C LEU A 209 13.95 5.26 18.40
N LYS A 210 14.75 6.28 18.77
CA LYS A 210 16.17 6.08 19.05
C LYS A 210 16.38 5.11 20.22
N LYS A 211 15.64 5.30 21.30
CA LYS A 211 15.72 4.45 22.49
C LYS A 211 15.32 3.01 22.18
N GLU A 212 14.26 2.79 21.42
CA GLU A 212 13.82 1.45 20.99
C GLU A 212 14.91 0.74 20.14
N LEU A 213 15.54 1.49 19.22
CA LEU A 213 16.60 0.97 18.36
C LEU A 213 17.93 0.69 19.09
N GLU A 214 18.17 1.31 20.25
CA GLU A 214 19.33 1.06 21.09
C GLU A 214 19.16 -0.18 22.01
N GLN A 215 17.91 -0.60 22.23
CA GLN A 215 17.57 -1.74 23.13
C GLN A 215 17.45 -3.08 22.41
N ASN A 216 17.38 -3.07 21.06
CA ASN A 216 17.29 -4.23 20.19
C ASN A 216 18.63 -4.58 19.54
#